data_763f82366efcfeda3df95ea0a025c268
#
_entry.id   763f82366efcfeda3df95ea0a025c268
#
_cell.length_a   1.000
_cell.length_b   1.000
_cell.length_c   1.000
_cell.angle_alpha   90.00
_cell.angle_beta   90.00
_cell.angle_gamma   90.00
#
_symmetry.space_group_name_H-M   'P 1'
#
loop_
_entity.id
_entity.type
_entity.pdbx_description
1 polymer ?
#
loop_
_entity_poly.entity_id
_entity_poly.type
_entity_poly.pdbx_seq_one_letter_code
_entity_poly.pdbx_strand_id
1 'polypeptide(L)'
;MNQKSLRISLFIILVLGTIHTFGQKKWDFDFGLGTSLHTGNVNSFNLNNNASINRNDSLLAFDFHYKVLYSSLIDRDDPVQHWKETNFEINSGIKLDYKQYGRFSPFLAFEMLTNKYKGYDFKMSGLIGLKYRIFVIPAVCDYSISAAFVYDWTDFTDATVLPNNNFRISIRPKIKQKLSEHLSLLNLTYYQPSVLDFGDFIINSSTKLQTQLSKMLFLDFGFTYEYRSRVPSENYKHHDIMSEISLRLKF
;
A
#
# COMPACT_ATOMS: atom_id res chain seq x y z
N MET A 1 -13.67 -28.82 -18.21
CA MET A 1 -13.31 -27.79 -17.22
C MET A 1 -11.84 -27.49 -17.42
N ASN A 2 -11.46 -26.24 -17.74
CA ASN A 2 -10.10 -25.87 -18.13
C ASN A 2 -9.18 -25.93 -16.88
N GLN A 3 -7.97 -26.47 -17.01
CA GLN A 3 -7.01 -26.60 -15.87
C GLN A 3 -6.76 -25.28 -15.14
N LYS A 4 -6.87 -24.13 -15.84
CA LYS A 4 -6.74 -22.80 -15.22
C LYS A 4 -7.92 -22.50 -14.28
N SER A 5 -9.15 -22.85 -14.66
CA SER A 5 -10.33 -22.63 -13.80
C SER A 5 -10.31 -23.51 -12.55
N LEU A 6 -9.80 -24.75 -12.68
CA LEU A 6 -9.65 -25.64 -11.53
C LEU A 6 -8.63 -25.12 -10.51
N ARG A 7 -7.50 -24.58 -10.98
CA ARG A 7 -6.46 -24.00 -10.10
C ARG A 7 -6.97 -22.75 -9.37
N ILE A 8 -7.73 -21.89 -10.04
CA ILE A 8 -8.34 -20.69 -9.43
C ILE A 8 -9.38 -21.11 -8.39
N SER A 9 -10.25 -22.08 -8.71
CA SER A 9 -11.24 -22.59 -7.77
C SER A 9 -10.60 -23.26 -6.55
N LEU A 10 -9.52 -24.04 -6.74
CA LEU A 10 -8.77 -24.67 -5.66
C LEU A 10 -8.09 -23.62 -4.75
N PHE A 11 -7.55 -22.55 -5.34
CA PHE A 11 -6.95 -21.45 -4.60
C PHE A 11 -7.99 -20.70 -3.78
N ILE A 12 -9.17 -20.41 -4.35
CA ILE A 12 -10.29 -19.78 -3.65
C ILE A 12 -10.80 -20.67 -2.50
N ILE A 13 -10.94 -21.98 -2.71
CA ILE A 13 -11.37 -22.93 -1.69
C ILE A 13 -10.30 -23.05 -0.59
N LEU A 14 -9.02 -23.04 -0.92
CA LEU A 14 -7.93 -23.06 0.05
C LEU A 14 -7.93 -21.79 0.91
N VAL A 15 -8.12 -20.63 0.30
CA VAL A 15 -8.23 -19.34 1.00
C VAL A 15 -9.50 -19.31 1.90
N LEU A 16 -10.64 -19.77 1.39
CA LEU A 16 -11.88 -19.82 2.18
C LEU A 16 -11.83 -20.89 3.28
N GLY A 17 -11.18 -22.02 3.05
CA GLY A 17 -11.02 -23.11 4.02
C GLY A 17 -10.11 -22.72 5.21
N THR A 18 -9.11 -21.87 4.98
CA THR A 18 -8.25 -21.37 6.07
C THR A 18 -8.98 -20.37 6.98
N ILE A 19 -9.99 -19.67 6.48
CA ILE A 19 -10.76 -18.69 7.26
C ILE A 19 -11.56 -19.39 8.40
N HIS A 20 -12.01 -20.63 8.21
CA HIS A 20 -12.80 -21.36 9.21
C HIS A 20 -11.98 -21.94 10.38
N THR A 21 -10.67 -22.08 10.25
CA THR A 21 -9.81 -22.67 11.30
C THR A 21 -9.25 -21.64 12.30
N PHE A 22 -9.40 -20.34 12.05
CA PHE A 22 -8.86 -19.28 12.90
C PHE A 22 -9.90 -18.63 13.83
N GLY A 23 -10.73 -19.42 14.49
CA GLY A 23 -11.77 -18.98 15.42
C GLY A 23 -11.32 -18.30 16.72
N GLN A 24 -10.12 -17.70 16.77
CA GLN A 24 -9.66 -16.88 17.88
C GLN A 24 -9.62 -15.40 17.47
N LYS A 25 -10.24 -14.54 18.25
CA LYS A 25 -10.43 -13.08 18.15
C LYS A 25 -9.16 -12.21 17.88
N LYS A 26 -8.04 -12.79 17.45
CA LYS A 26 -6.76 -12.08 17.28
C LYS A 26 -6.38 -11.78 15.83
N TRP A 27 -7.10 -12.34 14.87
CA TRP A 27 -6.85 -12.17 13.47
C TRP A 27 -7.96 -11.37 12.80
N ASP A 28 -7.59 -10.35 12.07
CA ASP A 28 -8.46 -9.56 11.19
C ASP A 28 -8.08 -9.84 9.73
N PHE A 29 -9.07 -10.10 8.90
CA PHE A 29 -8.92 -10.28 7.45
C PHE A 29 -9.69 -9.18 6.74
N ASP A 30 -9.02 -8.44 5.89
CA ASP A 30 -9.62 -7.43 5.04
C ASP A 30 -9.43 -7.81 3.58
N PHE A 31 -10.49 -7.67 2.77
CA PHE A 31 -10.45 -7.86 1.33
C PHE A 31 -11.16 -6.69 0.66
N GLY A 32 -10.52 -6.05 -0.32
CA GLY A 32 -11.06 -4.91 -1.03
C GLY A 32 -11.01 -5.06 -2.53
N LEU A 33 -12.08 -4.64 -3.19
CA LEU A 33 -12.18 -4.45 -4.63
C LEU A 33 -12.54 -2.99 -4.90
N GLY A 34 -11.88 -2.37 -5.85
CA GLY A 34 -12.14 -0.97 -6.14
C GLY A 34 -11.63 -0.55 -7.50
N THR A 35 -11.81 0.74 -7.74
CA THR A 35 -11.29 1.43 -8.92
C THR A 35 -10.40 2.58 -8.46
N SER A 36 -9.41 2.92 -9.29
CA SER A 36 -8.55 4.07 -9.03
C SER A 36 -8.29 4.86 -10.31
N LEU A 37 -8.15 6.17 -10.14
CA LEU A 37 -7.68 7.10 -11.15
C LEU A 37 -6.24 7.51 -10.81
N HIS A 38 -5.33 7.29 -11.72
CA HIS A 38 -3.95 7.73 -11.64
C HIS A 38 -3.71 8.91 -12.58
N THR A 39 -2.97 9.91 -12.11
CA THR A 39 -2.43 10.99 -12.91
C THR A 39 -0.97 11.25 -12.52
N GLY A 40 -0.11 11.58 -13.48
CA GLY A 40 1.31 11.77 -13.26
C GLY A 40 2.15 10.99 -14.27
N ASN A 41 2.98 10.06 -13.80
CA ASN A 41 3.73 9.16 -14.67
C ASN A 41 2.82 8.22 -15.46
N VAL A 42 1.69 7.84 -14.88
CA VAL A 42 0.67 7.01 -15.49
C VAL A 42 -0.66 7.75 -15.45
N ASN A 43 -1.32 7.85 -16.62
CA ASN A 43 -2.69 8.37 -16.70
C ASN A 43 -3.60 7.19 -17.03
N SER A 44 -4.28 6.66 -16.03
CA SER A 44 -5.08 5.46 -16.22
C SER A 44 -6.25 5.38 -15.24
N PHE A 45 -7.30 4.72 -15.68
CA PHE A 45 -8.39 4.24 -14.83
C PHE A 45 -8.15 2.76 -14.58
N ASN A 46 -8.02 2.36 -13.33
CA ASN A 46 -7.59 1.02 -12.96
C ASN A 46 -8.67 0.28 -12.17
N LEU A 47 -8.66 -1.03 -12.31
CA LEU A 47 -9.25 -1.95 -11.33
C LEU A 47 -8.18 -2.32 -10.32
N ASN A 48 -8.53 -2.31 -9.05
CA ASN A 48 -7.64 -2.71 -7.97
C ASN A 48 -8.24 -3.84 -7.12
N ASN A 49 -7.36 -4.67 -6.62
CA ASN A 49 -7.65 -5.70 -5.65
C ASN A 49 -6.63 -5.59 -4.52
N ASN A 50 -7.09 -5.63 -3.29
CA ASN A 50 -6.20 -5.65 -2.13
C ASN A 50 -6.70 -6.61 -1.07
N ALA A 51 -5.79 -7.18 -0.30
CA ALA A 51 -6.13 -7.91 0.91
C ALA A 51 -5.08 -7.67 1.98
N SER A 52 -5.50 -7.78 3.23
CA SER A 52 -4.59 -7.78 4.36
C SER A 52 -5.00 -8.81 5.41
N ILE A 53 -3.99 -9.30 6.10
CA ILE A 53 -4.11 -10.21 7.24
C ILE A 53 -3.39 -9.55 8.39
N ASN A 54 -4.13 -9.26 9.45
CA ASN A 54 -3.59 -8.58 10.61
C ASN A 54 -3.76 -9.47 11.85
N ARG A 55 -2.70 -9.61 12.63
CA ARG A 55 -2.77 -10.16 13.98
C ARG A 55 -2.49 -9.06 14.98
N ASN A 56 -3.50 -8.72 15.76
CA ASN A 56 -3.43 -7.67 16.76
C ASN A 56 -3.23 -8.27 18.14
N ASP A 57 -1.97 -8.51 18.53
CA ASP A 57 -1.61 -8.90 19.88
C ASP A 57 -0.97 -7.70 20.62
N SER A 58 -1.09 -7.68 21.95
CA SER A 58 -0.51 -6.61 22.78
C SER A 58 1.01 -6.60 22.75
N LEU A 59 1.63 -7.78 22.65
CA LEU A 59 3.08 -7.94 22.65
C LEU A 59 3.68 -7.86 21.25
N LEU A 60 3.09 -8.59 20.28
CA LEU A 60 3.57 -8.66 18.92
C LEU A 60 2.40 -8.59 17.95
N ALA A 61 2.36 -7.53 17.15
CA ALA A 61 1.42 -7.41 16.05
C ALA A 61 2.08 -7.73 14.73
N PHE A 62 1.34 -8.41 13.88
CA PHE A 62 1.74 -8.79 12.54
C PHE A 62 0.74 -8.20 11.55
N ASP A 63 1.24 -7.61 10.48
CA ASP A 63 0.47 -7.13 9.34
C ASP A 63 1.10 -7.69 8.06
N PHE A 64 0.28 -8.32 7.24
CA PHE A 64 0.62 -8.67 5.87
C PHE A 64 -0.40 -8.03 4.94
N HIS A 65 0.05 -7.39 3.89
CA HIS A 65 -0.82 -6.83 2.88
C HIS A 65 -0.29 -7.09 1.47
N TYR A 66 -1.21 -7.15 0.53
CA TYR A 66 -0.90 -7.06 -0.89
C TYR A 66 -1.92 -6.18 -1.62
N LYS A 67 -1.49 -5.57 -2.71
CA LYS A 67 -2.31 -4.77 -3.61
C LYS A 67 -1.89 -5.08 -5.04
N VAL A 68 -2.86 -5.31 -5.92
CA VAL A 68 -2.65 -5.46 -7.36
C VAL A 68 -3.48 -4.40 -8.07
N LEU A 69 -2.83 -3.63 -8.93
CA LEU A 69 -3.45 -2.68 -9.83
C LEU A 69 -3.22 -3.16 -11.25
N TYR A 70 -4.29 -3.21 -12.04
CA TYR A 70 -4.22 -3.52 -13.46
C TYR A 70 -5.11 -2.57 -14.24
N SER A 71 -4.59 -2.01 -15.31
CA SER A 71 -5.40 -1.29 -16.27
C SER A 71 -4.99 -1.58 -17.70
N SER A 72 -5.99 -1.54 -18.57
CA SER A 72 -5.80 -1.58 -20.02
C SER A 72 -6.81 -0.66 -20.68
N LEU A 73 -6.39 -0.02 -21.74
CA LEU A 73 -7.24 0.82 -22.58
C LEU A 73 -7.24 0.28 -24.00
N ILE A 74 -8.36 0.47 -24.71
CA ILE A 74 -8.40 0.26 -26.14
C ILE A 74 -7.79 1.48 -26.81
N ASP A 75 -6.72 1.27 -27.58
CA ASP A 75 -6.11 2.31 -28.39
C ASP A 75 -7.08 2.62 -29.56
N ARG A 76 -7.66 3.81 -29.55
CA ARG A 76 -8.63 4.23 -30.57
C ARG A 76 -8.00 4.49 -31.92
N ASP A 77 -6.70 4.75 -31.94
CA ASP A 77 -5.91 5.00 -33.13
C ASP A 77 -5.37 3.69 -33.74
N ASP A 78 -5.52 2.56 -33.02
CA ASP A 78 -5.19 1.22 -33.54
C ASP A 78 -6.35 0.69 -34.38
N PRO A 79 -6.14 0.45 -35.71
CA PRO A 79 -7.19 -0.07 -36.60
C PRO A 79 -7.78 -1.41 -36.17
N VAL A 80 -7.06 -2.19 -35.35
CA VAL A 80 -7.50 -3.50 -34.82
C VAL A 80 -8.08 -3.38 -33.40
N GLN A 81 -8.01 -2.19 -32.79
CA GLN A 81 -8.52 -1.91 -31.43
C GLN A 81 -8.01 -2.90 -30.37
N HIS A 82 -6.71 -3.18 -30.38
CA HIS A 82 -6.10 -4.04 -29.36
C HIS A 82 -6.15 -3.40 -27.97
N TRP A 83 -6.35 -4.25 -26.96
CA TRP A 83 -6.20 -3.85 -25.58
C TRP A 83 -4.71 -3.59 -25.28
N LYS A 84 -4.38 -2.36 -24.93
CA LYS A 84 -3.05 -1.96 -24.51
C LYS A 84 -3.03 -1.84 -22.99
N GLU A 85 -2.14 -2.60 -22.34
CA GLU A 85 -1.88 -2.43 -20.92
C GLU A 85 -1.28 -1.05 -20.68
N THR A 86 -1.82 -0.34 -19.70
CA THR A 86 -1.38 1.03 -19.36
C THR A 86 -0.83 1.13 -17.94
N ASN A 87 -1.12 0.17 -17.08
CA ASN A 87 -0.54 0.07 -15.75
C ASN A 87 -0.65 -1.35 -15.21
N PHE A 88 0.43 -1.81 -14.60
CA PHE A 88 0.47 -3.04 -13.81
C PHE A 88 1.38 -2.83 -12.61
N GLU A 89 0.81 -2.91 -11.42
CA GLU A 89 1.52 -2.76 -10.16
C GLU A 89 1.18 -3.91 -9.23
N ILE A 90 2.18 -4.48 -8.61
CA ILE A 90 2.03 -5.38 -7.47
C ILE A 90 2.79 -4.75 -6.31
N ASN A 91 2.10 -4.54 -5.21
CA ASN A 91 2.67 -4.10 -3.95
C ASN A 91 2.34 -5.14 -2.88
N SER A 92 3.32 -5.54 -2.09
CA SER A 92 3.13 -6.44 -0.96
C SER A 92 4.08 -6.08 0.17
N GLY A 93 3.66 -6.32 1.39
CA GLY A 93 4.48 -6.01 2.54
C GLY A 93 4.13 -6.82 3.77
N ILE A 94 5.12 -6.91 4.65
CA ILE A 94 5.02 -7.52 5.97
C ILE A 94 5.52 -6.50 6.98
N LYS A 95 4.80 -6.36 8.09
CA LYS A 95 5.20 -5.51 9.20
C LYS A 95 5.02 -6.24 10.54
N LEU A 96 5.99 -6.08 11.41
CA LEU A 96 5.98 -6.56 12.79
C LEU A 96 6.12 -5.36 13.73
N ASP A 97 5.16 -5.17 14.61
CA ASP A 97 5.21 -4.16 15.68
C ASP A 97 5.36 -4.85 17.04
N TYR A 98 6.37 -4.49 17.82
CA TYR A 98 6.51 -4.92 19.21
C TYR A 98 5.82 -3.93 20.14
N LYS A 99 4.98 -4.45 21.08
CA LYS A 99 4.18 -3.64 22.01
C LYS A 99 3.41 -2.52 21.28
N GLN A 100 2.64 -2.90 20.26
CA GLN A 100 1.98 -1.93 19.35
C GLN A 100 1.08 -0.90 20.06
N TYR A 101 0.56 -1.23 21.24
CA TYR A 101 -0.29 -0.34 22.05
C TYR A 101 0.51 0.49 23.06
N GLY A 102 1.81 0.27 23.17
CA GLY A 102 2.72 1.07 24.01
C GLY A 102 2.89 2.50 23.49
N ARG A 103 3.39 3.38 24.34
CA ARG A 103 3.77 4.74 23.95
C ARG A 103 4.92 4.72 22.93
N PHE A 104 5.85 3.79 23.11
CA PHE A 104 6.93 3.48 22.19
C PHE A 104 6.77 2.07 21.65
N SER A 105 6.84 1.91 20.35
CA SER A 105 6.62 0.64 19.66
C SER A 105 7.67 0.46 18.56
N PRO A 106 8.73 -0.32 18.81
CA PRO A 106 9.66 -0.71 17.76
C PRO A 106 8.96 -1.53 16.70
N PHE A 107 9.39 -1.38 15.44
CA PHE A 107 8.85 -2.15 14.33
C PHE A 107 9.90 -2.52 13.30
N LEU A 108 9.63 -3.60 12.61
CA LEU A 108 10.28 -4.04 11.38
C LEU A 108 9.25 -4.09 10.27
N ALA A 109 9.63 -3.69 9.06
CA ALA A 109 8.80 -3.89 7.88
C ALA A 109 9.65 -4.25 6.67
N PHE A 110 9.04 -4.96 5.75
CA PHE A 110 9.60 -5.32 4.47
C PHE A 110 8.51 -5.12 3.41
N GLU A 111 8.85 -4.41 2.35
CA GLU A 111 7.93 -4.09 1.26
C GLU A 111 8.54 -4.45 -0.08
N MET A 112 7.73 -4.93 -1.01
CA MET A 112 8.07 -5.23 -2.39
C MET A 112 7.09 -4.52 -3.31
N LEU A 113 7.62 -3.93 -4.38
CA LEU A 113 6.86 -3.22 -5.39
C LEU A 113 7.38 -3.57 -6.77
N THR A 114 6.49 -3.85 -7.70
CA THR A 114 6.80 -3.87 -9.14
C THR A 114 5.88 -2.89 -9.85
N ASN A 115 6.41 -2.05 -10.70
CA ASN A 115 5.63 -1.19 -11.58
C ASN A 115 6.52 -0.63 -12.71
N LYS A 116 6.47 -1.28 -13.86
CA LYS A 116 7.26 -0.90 -15.05
C LYS A 116 6.92 0.49 -15.56
N TYR A 117 5.65 0.92 -15.39
CA TYR A 117 5.18 2.23 -15.83
C TYR A 117 5.66 3.38 -14.94
N LYS A 118 6.11 3.06 -13.71
CA LYS A 118 6.81 3.98 -12.80
C LYS A 118 8.32 3.86 -12.88
N GLY A 119 8.82 3.03 -13.80
CA GLY A 119 10.25 2.87 -14.08
C GLY A 119 10.97 1.83 -13.23
N TYR A 120 10.24 0.92 -12.52
CA TYR A 120 10.90 -0.17 -11.80
C TYR A 120 10.38 -1.54 -12.23
N ASP A 121 11.31 -2.44 -12.56
CA ASP A 121 10.99 -3.86 -12.66
C ASP A 121 10.76 -4.45 -11.29
N PHE A 122 11.59 -4.06 -10.31
CA PHE A 122 11.47 -4.52 -8.95
C PHE A 122 12.06 -3.54 -7.94
N LYS A 123 11.36 -3.30 -6.85
CA LYS A 123 11.84 -2.52 -5.72
C LYS A 123 11.59 -3.27 -4.42
N MET A 124 12.61 -3.38 -3.57
CA MET A 124 12.52 -3.87 -2.20
C MET A 124 12.86 -2.77 -1.21
N SER A 125 12.15 -2.75 -0.08
CA SER A 125 12.44 -1.84 1.01
C SER A 125 12.42 -2.60 2.33
N GLY A 126 13.52 -2.56 3.07
CA GLY A 126 13.62 -3.04 4.44
C GLY A 126 13.62 -1.86 5.40
N LEU A 127 12.82 -1.93 6.47
CA LEU A 127 12.64 -0.82 7.42
C LEU A 127 12.79 -1.32 8.85
N ILE A 128 13.55 -0.57 9.64
CA ILE A 128 13.61 -0.73 11.10
C ILE A 128 13.34 0.62 11.74
N GLY A 129 12.42 0.68 12.70
CA GLY A 129 12.03 1.96 13.26
C GLY A 129 11.38 1.90 14.62
N LEU A 130 11.03 3.09 15.09
CA LEU A 130 10.36 3.32 16.36
C LEU A 130 9.16 4.23 16.12
N LYS A 131 7.99 3.79 16.58
CA LYS A 131 6.75 4.57 16.60
C LYS A 131 6.57 5.17 18.00
N TYR A 132 6.23 6.44 18.05
CA TYR A 132 5.82 7.17 19.25
C TYR A 132 4.35 7.58 19.12
N ARG A 133 3.52 7.18 20.08
CA ARG A 133 2.13 7.61 20.18
C ARG A 133 2.05 8.94 20.90
N ILE A 134 1.60 9.96 20.17
CA ILE A 134 1.48 11.33 20.68
C ILE A 134 0.21 11.45 21.52
N PHE A 135 -0.91 11.00 20.93
CA PHE A 135 -2.22 11.15 21.55
C PHE A 135 -3.14 10.02 21.12
N VAL A 136 -3.80 9.39 22.10
CA VAL A 136 -4.72 8.27 21.86
C VAL A 136 -5.95 8.41 22.75
N ILE A 137 -7.11 8.45 22.14
CA ILE A 137 -8.39 8.22 22.80
C ILE A 137 -8.97 6.94 22.20
N PRO A 138 -9.10 5.84 22.98
CA PRO A 138 -9.60 4.58 22.46
C PRO A 138 -10.90 4.74 21.68
N ALA A 139 -10.98 4.08 20.52
CA ALA A 139 -12.11 4.13 19.59
C ALA A 139 -12.42 5.52 18.96
N VAL A 140 -11.68 6.58 19.29
CA VAL A 140 -11.91 7.94 18.76
C VAL A 140 -10.74 8.38 17.90
N CYS A 141 -9.52 8.38 18.42
CA CYS A 141 -8.36 8.81 17.66
C CYS A 141 -7.06 8.12 18.10
N ASP A 142 -6.12 8.03 17.15
CA ASP A 142 -4.74 7.55 17.39
C ASP A 142 -3.80 8.40 16.51
N TYR A 143 -3.05 9.29 17.15
CA TYR A 143 -2.06 10.16 16.52
C TYR A 143 -0.67 9.68 16.91
N SER A 144 0.13 9.38 15.92
CA SER A 144 1.48 8.88 16.13
C SER A 144 2.46 9.43 15.12
N ILE A 145 3.72 9.43 15.47
CA ILE A 145 4.84 9.69 14.58
C ILE A 145 5.80 8.52 14.69
N SER A 146 6.38 8.11 13.57
CA SER A 146 7.45 7.12 13.59
C SER A 146 8.66 7.60 12.81
N ALA A 147 9.83 7.17 13.26
CA ALA A 147 11.08 7.34 12.55
C ALA A 147 11.65 5.95 12.23
N ALA A 148 12.20 5.78 11.04
CA ALA A 148 12.80 4.53 10.61
C ALA A 148 14.02 4.76 9.74
N PHE A 149 14.98 3.83 9.82
CA PHE A 149 15.97 3.63 8.79
C PHE A 149 15.37 2.72 7.72
N VAL A 150 15.60 3.09 6.47
CA VAL A 150 15.10 2.38 5.29
C VAL A 150 16.29 2.02 4.42
N TYR A 151 16.36 0.76 4.02
CA TYR A 151 17.23 0.30 2.96
C TYR A 151 16.36 -0.01 1.74
N ASP A 152 16.57 0.72 0.65
CA ASP A 152 15.92 0.52 -0.63
C ASP A 152 16.88 -0.15 -1.61
N TRP A 153 16.43 -1.20 -2.27
CA TRP A 153 17.06 -1.74 -3.46
C TRP A 153 16.07 -1.62 -4.62
N THR A 154 16.51 -1.04 -5.74
CA THR A 154 15.66 -0.78 -6.90
C THR A 154 16.34 -1.28 -8.16
N ASP A 155 15.65 -2.12 -8.91
CA ASP A 155 15.97 -2.51 -10.27
C ASP A 155 15.07 -1.74 -11.23
N PHE A 156 15.68 -1.07 -12.20
CA PHE A 156 14.94 -0.18 -13.09
C PHE A 156 14.58 -0.88 -14.39
N THR A 157 13.43 -0.52 -14.96
CA THR A 157 12.96 -1.03 -16.26
C THR A 157 13.90 -0.61 -17.41
N ASP A 158 14.58 0.52 -17.28
CA ASP A 158 15.60 0.94 -18.21
C ASP A 158 16.92 0.21 -17.93
N ALA A 159 17.27 -0.74 -18.80
CA ALA A 159 18.48 -1.55 -18.68
C ALA A 159 19.80 -0.73 -18.73
N THR A 160 19.75 0.53 -19.13
CA THR A 160 20.92 1.44 -19.09
C THR A 160 21.15 2.02 -17.69
N VAL A 161 20.14 1.96 -16.82
CA VAL A 161 20.21 2.42 -15.43
C VAL A 161 20.59 1.24 -14.54
N LEU A 162 21.74 1.31 -13.89
CA LEU A 162 22.19 0.27 -12.98
C LEU A 162 21.25 0.19 -11.75
N PRO A 163 21.03 -1.02 -11.20
CA PRO A 163 20.32 -1.19 -9.93
C PRO A 163 20.92 -0.28 -8.85
N ASN A 164 20.06 0.36 -8.09
CA ASN A 164 20.47 1.34 -7.09
C ASN A 164 20.11 0.89 -5.68
N ASN A 165 21.09 0.98 -4.79
CA ASN A 165 20.93 0.81 -3.35
C ASN A 165 20.91 2.18 -2.69
N ASN A 166 19.92 2.45 -1.86
CA ASN A 166 19.83 3.72 -1.15
C ASN A 166 19.45 3.50 0.33
N PHE A 167 20.12 4.25 1.21
CA PHE A 167 19.76 4.34 2.62
C PHE A 167 19.00 5.65 2.84
N ARG A 168 17.83 5.54 3.46
CA ARG A 168 16.96 6.69 3.74
C ARG A 168 16.59 6.74 5.21
N ILE A 169 16.27 7.93 5.69
CA ILE A 169 15.59 8.14 6.96
C ILE A 169 14.12 8.39 6.63
N SER A 170 13.20 7.71 7.30
CA SER A 170 11.77 7.89 7.08
C SER A 170 11.13 8.49 8.32
N ILE A 171 10.47 9.64 8.17
CA ILE A 171 9.65 10.28 9.21
C ILE A 171 8.19 10.14 8.77
N ARG A 172 7.35 9.55 9.65
CA ARG A 172 6.00 9.10 9.30
C ARG A 172 4.96 9.55 10.34
N PRO A 173 4.39 10.75 10.22
CA PRO A 173 3.17 11.11 10.95
C PRO A 173 1.99 10.26 10.46
N LYS A 174 1.20 9.76 11.41
CA LYS A 174 -0.04 9.02 11.17
C LYS A 174 -1.16 9.61 12.00
N ILE A 175 -2.28 9.84 11.37
CA ILE A 175 -3.52 10.32 11.98
C ILE A 175 -4.59 9.28 11.70
N LYS A 176 -5.22 8.78 12.75
CA LYS A 176 -6.46 8.02 12.66
C LYS A 176 -7.49 8.72 13.52
N GLN A 177 -8.60 9.11 12.91
CA GLN A 177 -9.65 9.89 13.57
C GLN A 177 -11.02 9.33 13.20
N LYS A 178 -11.84 9.03 14.19
CA LYS A 178 -13.27 8.77 14.02
C LYS A 178 -13.99 10.10 13.92
N LEU A 179 -14.62 10.37 12.78
CA LEU A 179 -15.34 11.62 12.52
C LEU A 179 -16.81 11.52 12.92
N SER A 180 -17.40 10.32 12.81
CA SER A 180 -18.74 9.97 13.26
C SER A 180 -18.82 8.50 13.61
N GLU A 181 -20.01 7.98 13.98
CA GLU A 181 -20.20 6.56 14.30
C GLU A 181 -19.77 5.64 13.17
N HIS A 182 -19.98 6.07 11.92
CA HIS A 182 -19.72 5.26 10.72
C HIS A 182 -18.58 5.80 9.85
N LEU A 183 -18.04 6.99 10.12
CA LEU A 183 -17.03 7.64 9.29
C LEU A 183 -15.71 7.78 10.05
N SER A 184 -14.62 7.35 9.43
CA SER A 184 -13.26 7.48 9.95
C SER A 184 -12.33 8.05 8.90
N LEU A 185 -11.39 8.87 9.35
CA LEU A 185 -10.28 9.41 8.56
C LEU A 185 -9.00 8.70 8.97
N LEU A 186 -8.24 8.24 7.98
CA LEU A 186 -6.88 7.75 8.15
C LEU A 186 -5.98 8.57 7.24
N ASN A 187 -4.92 9.16 7.77
CA ASN A 187 -3.85 9.76 6.99
C ASN A 187 -2.51 9.16 7.43
N LEU A 188 -1.69 8.82 6.47
CA LEU A 188 -0.30 8.42 6.65
C LEU A 188 0.53 9.21 5.65
N THR A 189 1.39 10.05 6.16
CA THR A 189 2.37 10.77 5.35
C THR A 189 3.75 10.27 5.71
N TYR A 190 4.68 10.23 4.77
CA TYR A 190 6.09 10.05 5.07
C TYR A 190 6.97 10.93 4.19
N TYR A 191 8.05 11.36 4.80
CA TYR A 191 9.17 12.07 4.18
C TYR A 191 10.41 11.19 4.32
N GLN A 192 11.06 10.90 3.19
CA GLN A 192 12.17 9.94 3.13
C GLN A 192 13.36 10.53 2.37
N PRO A 193 14.19 11.37 3.00
CA PRO A 193 15.45 11.80 2.43
C PRO A 193 16.47 10.65 2.39
N SER A 194 17.31 10.64 1.35
CA SER A 194 18.50 9.80 1.29
C SER A 194 19.53 10.27 2.32
N VAL A 195 20.20 9.32 2.98
CA VAL A 195 21.27 9.63 3.95
C VAL A 195 22.50 10.20 3.24
N LEU A 196 22.75 9.76 2.00
CA LEU A 196 23.91 10.19 1.22
C LEU A 196 23.71 11.54 0.54
N ASP A 197 22.47 11.91 0.26
CA ASP A 197 22.11 13.16 -0.40
C ASP A 197 20.70 13.58 0.01
N PHE A 198 20.59 14.52 0.94
CA PHE A 198 19.30 15.03 1.44
C PHE A 198 18.47 15.73 0.34
N GLY A 199 19.06 16.10 -0.79
CA GLY A 199 18.35 16.59 -1.97
C GLY A 199 17.59 15.51 -2.71
N ASP A 200 17.96 14.22 -2.53
CA ASP A 200 17.19 13.07 -3.00
C ASP A 200 16.18 12.63 -1.91
N PHE A 201 14.93 13.03 -2.07
CA PHE A 201 13.88 12.68 -1.13
C PHE A 201 12.57 12.27 -1.80
N ILE A 202 11.78 11.51 -1.07
CA ILE A 202 10.44 11.06 -1.43
C ILE A 202 9.47 11.61 -0.39
N ILE A 203 8.35 12.16 -0.85
CA ILE A 203 7.18 12.46 -0.02
C ILE A 203 6.03 11.60 -0.53
N ASN A 204 5.36 10.91 0.36
CA ASN A 204 4.12 10.21 0.04
C ASN A 204 3.09 10.53 1.12
N SER A 205 1.90 10.91 0.71
CA SER A 205 0.79 11.19 1.61
C SER A 205 -0.45 10.45 1.13
N SER A 206 -0.91 9.52 1.94
CA SER A 206 -2.13 8.75 1.68
C SER A 206 -3.19 9.12 2.69
N THR A 207 -4.32 9.59 2.21
CA THR A 207 -5.50 9.93 2.99
C THR A 207 -6.64 9.00 2.60
N LYS A 208 -7.30 8.39 3.58
CA LYS A 208 -8.43 7.50 3.36
C LYS A 208 -9.61 7.89 4.25
N LEU A 209 -10.77 8.11 3.63
CA LEU A 209 -12.05 8.17 4.31
C LEU A 209 -12.70 6.80 4.24
N GLN A 210 -13.06 6.26 5.39
CA GLN A 210 -13.66 4.93 5.52
C GLN A 210 -15.06 5.08 6.09
N THR A 211 -16.05 4.63 5.33
CA THR A 211 -17.46 4.65 5.74
C THR A 211 -17.92 3.23 6.00
N GLN A 212 -18.40 2.95 7.20
CA GLN A 212 -18.97 1.66 7.56
C GLN A 212 -20.42 1.58 7.06
N LEU A 213 -20.69 0.70 6.10
CA LEU A 213 -22.03 0.46 5.54
C LEU A 213 -22.78 -0.64 6.33
N SER A 214 -22.04 -1.63 6.83
CA SER A 214 -22.56 -2.68 7.70
C SER A 214 -21.47 -3.18 8.65
N LYS A 215 -21.76 -4.18 9.47
CA LYS A 215 -20.75 -4.76 10.39
C LYS A 215 -19.49 -5.28 9.66
N MET A 216 -19.65 -5.73 8.42
CA MET A 216 -18.56 -6.35 7.65
C MET A 216 -18.21 -5.56 6.38
N LEU A 217 -19.08 -4.64 5.92
CA LEU A 217 -18.91 -3.93 4.65
C LEU A 217 -18.54 -2.48 4.88
N PHE A 218 -17.50 -2.03 4.21
CA PHE A 218 -16.98 -0.66 4.24
C PHE A 218 -16.84 -0.11 2.81
N LEU A 219 -17.11 1.19 2.68
CA LEU A 219 -16.77 1.98 1.51
C LEU A 219 -15.58 2.85 1.86
N ASP A 220 -14.50 2.69 1.12
CA ASP A 220 -13.26 3.45 1.31
C ASP A 220 -13.08 4.41 0.13
N PHE A 221 -12.82 5.68 0.43
CA PHE A 221 -12.39 6.69 -0.53
C PHE A 221 -10.96 7.10 -0.20
N GLY A 222 -10.03 6.83 -1.11
CA GLY A 222 -8.60 7.06 -0.94
C GLY A 222 -8.08 8.15 -1.87
N PHE A 223 -7.13 8.94 -1.37
CA PHE A 223 -6.33 9.89 -2.14
C PHE A 223 -4.88 9.72 -1.74
N THR A 224 -4.01 9.50 -2.72
CA THR A 224 -2.56 9.36 -2.51
C THR A 224 -1.83 10.34 -3.41
N TYR A 225 -0.91 11.09 -2.81
CA TYR A 225 0.04 11.97 -3.49
C TYR A 225 1.45 11.46 -3.23
N GLU A 226 2.22 11.27 -4.29
CA GLU A 226 3.64 10.93 -4.24
C GLU A 226 4.46 11.98 -4.98
N TYR A 227 5.54 12.41 -4.35
CA TYR A 227 6.54 13.30 -4.95
C TYR A 227 7.92 12.68 -4.80
N ARG A 228 8.71 12.74 -5.87
CA ARG A 228 10.11 12.35 -5.90
C ARG A 228 10.96 13.51 -6.38
N SER A 229 11.95 13.91 -5.61
CA SER A 229 12.90 14.95 -6.01
C SER A 229 13.80 14.50 -7.15
N ARG A 230 14.05 13.18 -7.25
CA ARG A 230 14.78 12.55 -8.36
C ARG A 230 13.95 11.45 -9.00
N VAL A 231 13.95 11.42 -10.31
CA VAL A 231 13.29 10.41 -11.14
C VAL A 231 14.32 9.60 -11.92
N PRO A 232 14.01 8.36 -12.35
CA PRO A 232 14.96 7.50 -13.06
C PRO A 232 15.48 8.10 -14.37
N SER A 233 14.64 8.82 -15.11
CA SER A 233 15.01 9.55 -16.31
C SER A 233 14.06 10.74 -16.53
N GLU A 234 14.39 11.65 -17.47
CA GLU A 234 13.57 12.81 -17.81
C GLU A 234 12.16 12.47 -18.33
N ASN A 235 11.94 11.23 -18.74
CA ASN A 235 10.63 10.75 -19.18
C ASN A 235 9.64 10.54 -18.04
N TYR A 236 10.11 10.49 -16.77
CA TYR A 236 9.26 10.30 -15.60
C TYR A 236 8.96 11.62 -14.91
N LYS A 237 7.71 11.75 -14.44
CA LYS A 237 7.30 12.93 -13.67
C LYS A 237 7.68 12.80 -12.20
N HIS A 238 7.88 13.94 -11.56
CA HIS A 238 8.14 14.03 -10.12
C HIS A 238 6.92 13.75 -9.26
N HIS A 239 5.71 13.88 -9.82
CA HIS A 239 4.44 13.78 -9.09
C HIS A 239 3.60 12.63 -9.63
N ASP A 240 3.03 11.86 -8.71
CA ASP A 240 1.96 10.91 -8.98
C ASP A 240 0.78 11.18 -8.04
N ILE A 241 -0.42 11.19 -8.59
CA ILE A 241 -1.66 11.35 -7.87
C ILE A 241 -2.55 10.15 -8.16
N MET A 242 -3.08 9.54 -7.11
CA MET A 242 -4.03 8.44 -7.21
C MET A 242 -5.26 8.76 -6.37
N SER A 243 -6.43 8.67 -6.98
CA SER A 243 -7.72 8.66 -6.29
C SER A 243 -8.36 7.29 -6.46
N GLU A 244 -8.88 6.75 -5.37
CA GLU A 244 -9.38 5.37 -5.30
C GLU A 244 -10.73 5.33 -4.60
N ILE A 245 -11.66 4.53 -5.14
CA ILE A 245 -12.90 4.15 -4.46
C ILE A 245 -12.91 2.63 -4.39
N SER A 246 -13.12 2.07 -3.21
CA SER A 246 -13.16 0.63 -3.03
C SER A 246 -14.20 0.18 -2.02
N LEU A 247 -14.79 -1.00 -2.28
CA LEU A 247 -15.59 -1.74 -1.30
C LEU A 247 -14.68 -2.74 -0.60
N ARG A 248 -14.74 -2.76 0.73
CA ARG A 248 -13.90 -3.61 1.56
C ARG A 248 -14.76 -4.47 2.49
N LEU A 249 -14.46 -5.76 2.50
CA LEU A 249 -15.01 -6.72 3.44
C LEU A 249 -13.99 -6.95 4.56
N LYS A 250 -14.47 -6.91 5.80
CA LYS A 250 -13.68 -7.20 7.00
C LYS A 250 -14.33 -8.34 7.79
N PHE A 251 -13.52 -9.36 8.15
CA PHE A 251 -13.93 -10.55 8.88
C PHE A 251 -13.20 -10.68 10.21
#